data_6ffc43a3370cb9c173ab7194ed11487f
#
_entry.id   6ffc43a3370cb9c173ab7194ed11487f
#
_cell.length_a   1.000
_cell.length_b   1.000
_cell.length_c   1.000
_cell.angle_alpha   90.00
_cell.angle_beta   90.00
_cell.angle_gamma   90.00
#
_symmetry.space_group_name_H-M   'P 1'
#
loop_
_entity.id
_entity.type
_entity.pdbx_description
1 polymer ?
#
loop_
_entity_poly.entity_id
_entity_poly.type
_entity_poly.pdbx_seq_one_letter_code
_entity_poly.pdbx_strand_id
1 'polypeptide(L)'
;MSVTNRPIRILFVCHGNICRSPMAEFIFKDMVRQVGRTDQFEIASAATSREEIWHGKGNPVYPPAKAELAAHGLSCDGKRARQLTAADYDYYDLLLAMDGNNVRNLHRMLGGDPQHKIKKLLDYAHGGDVADPWYSRDFARAYRDIATGCRALLTALTTK
;
A
#
# COMPACT_ATOMS: atom_id res chain seq x y z
N MET A 1 -9.08 -5.66 30.29
CA MET A 1 -8.61 -5.13 29.03
C MET A 1 -7.79 -6.16 28.27
N SER A 2 -8.23 -6.46 27.11
CA SER A 2 -7.47 -7.35 26.25
C SER A 2 -6.59 -6.51 25.34
N VAL A 3 -5.31 -6.71 25.42
CA VAL A 3 -4.38 -6.04 24.52
C VAL A 3 -3.82 -7.07 23.58
N THR A 4 -4.07 -6.85 22.31
CA THR A 4 -3.43 -7.64 21.29
C THR A 4 -2.00 -7.14 21.18
N ASN A 5 -1.04 -8.00 21.49
CA ASN A 5 0.37 -7.61 21.37
C ASN A 5 0.90 -7.78 19.96
N ARG A 6 0.07 -8.24 19.04
CA ARG A 6 0.50 -8.36 17.66
C ARG A 6 0.44 -7.01 16.95
N PRO A 7 1.31 -6.79 15.97
CA PRO A 7 1.29 -5.54 15.19
C PRO A 7 0.00 -5.39 14.39
N ILE A 8 -0.30 -4.15 14.04
CA ILE A 8 -1.35 -3.84 13.07
C ILE A 8 -0.82 -4.23 11.70
N ARG A 9 -1.57 -5.05 10.98
CA ARG A 9 -1.15 -5.58 9.68
C ARG A 9 -1.82 -4.82 8.55
N ILE A 10 -1.00 -4.19 7.71
CA ILE A 10 -1.47 -3.32 6.64
C ILE A 10 -0.96 -3.81 5.30
N LEU A 11 -1.88 -3.97 4.34
CA LEU A 11 -1.54 -4.32 2.97
C LEU A 11 -1.94 -3.18 2.04
N PHE A 12 -0.97 -2.55 1.41
CA PHE A 12 -1.25 -1.56 0.36
C PHE A 12 -1.48 -2.28 -0.96
N VAL A 13 -2.48 -1.84 -1.72
CA VAL A 13 -2.91 -2.54 -2.93
C VAL A 13 -3.06 -1.56 -4.09
N CYS A 14 -2.51 -1.94 -5.24
CA CYS A 14 -2.78 -1.25 -6.50
C CYS A 14 -2.91 -2.29 -7.60
N HIS A 15 -3.00 -1.84 -8.86
CA HIS A 15 -3.24 -2.76 -9.97
C HIS A 15 -2.09 -3.75 -10.18
N GLY A 16 -0.86 -3.25 -10.35
CA GLY A 16 0.30 -4.08 -10.73
C GLY A 16 1.30 -4.37 -9.63
N ASN A 17 1.26 -3.65 -8.53
CA ASN A 17 2.22 -3.76 -7.43
C ASN A 17 3.67 -3.47 -7.87
N ILE A 18 3.83 -2.53 -8.79
CA ILE A 18 5.18 -2.07 -9.20
C ILE A 18 5.37 -0.57 -9.07
N CYS A 19 4.31 0.21 -8.81
CA CYS A 19 4.38 1.67 -8.66
C CYS A 19 3.79 2.12 -7.32
N ARG A 20 2.48 2.39 -7.28
CA ARG A 20 1.84 3.06 -6.14
C ARG A 20 1.89 2.25 -4.86
N SER A 21 1.51 0.98 -4.89
CA SER A 21 1.47 0.20 -3.65
C SER A 21 2.86 -0.07 -3.06
N PRO A 22 3.92 -0.36 -3.86
CA PRO A 22 5.24 -0.44 -3.26
C PRO A 22 5.74 0.91 -2.76
N MET A 23 5.41 2.02 -3.45
CA MET A 23 5.77 3.34 -2.93
C MET A 23 5.14 3.56 -1.55
N ALA A 24 3.85 3.25 -1.40
CA ALA A 24 3.16 3.38 -0.13
C ALA A 24 3.79 2.49 0.95
N GLU A 25 4.11 1.26 0.61
CA GLU A 25 4.76 0.34 1.53
C GLU A 25 6.04 0.95 2.12
N PHE A 26 6.93 1.44 1.27
CA PHE A 26 8.24 1.93 1.74
C PHE A 26 8.15 3.30 2.38
N ILE A 27 7.26 4.17 1.91
CA ILE A 27 7.01 5.45 2.56
C ILE A 27 6.46 5.24 3.98
N PHE A 28 5.47 4.37 4.13
CA PHE A 28 4.86 4.13 5.44
C PHE A 28 5.84 3.43 6.40
N LYS A 29 6.61 2.47 5.90
CA LYS A 29 7.66 1.82 6.71
C LYS A 29 8.64 2.85 7.25
N ASP A 30 9.04 3.80 6.41
CA ASP A 30 9.97 4.84 6.83
C ASP A 30 9.36 5.76 7.89
N MET A 31 8.12 6.17 7.71
CA MET A 31 7.41 7.01 8.68
C MET A 31 7.28 6.33 10.04
N VAL A 32 6.91 5.06 10.03
CA VAL A 32 6.77 4.26 11.24
C VAL A 32 8.11 4.14 11.98
N ARG A 33 9.18 3.93 11.21
CA ARG A 33 10.54 3.84 11.77
C ARG A 33 10.96 5.16 12.40
N GLN A 34 10.66 6.27 11.74
CA GLN A 34 11.06 7.58 12.25
C GLN A 34 10.39 7.95 13.58
N VAL A 35 9.19 7.44 13.82
CA VAL A 35 8.51 7.68 15.10
C VAL A 35 8.73 6.56 16.12
N GLY A 36 9.63 5.60 15.80
CA GLY A 36 10.00 4.54 16.74
C GLY A 36 8.92 3.50 16.98
N ARG A 37 8.05 3.24 15.99
CA ARG A 37 6.93 2.32 16.16
C ARG A 37 7.00 1.10 15.26
N THR A 38 8.20 0.73 14.82
CA THR A 38 8.41 -0.40 13.92
C THR A 38 7.73 -1.69 14.42
N ASP A 39 7.79 -1.94 15.73
CA ASP A 39 7.22 -3.15 16.32
C ASP A 39 5.69 -3.15 16.33
N GLN A 40 5.06 -2.03 16.05
CA GLN A 40 3.61 -1.88 16.12
C GLN A 40 2.92 -2.13 14.79
N PHE A 41 3.68 -2.32 13.71
CA PHE A 41 3.13 -2.47 12.37
C PHE A 41 3.81 -3.57 11.58
N GLU A 42 3.01 -4.32 10.82
CA GLU A 42 3.49 -5.23 9.80
C GLU A 42 2.95 -4.70 8.47
N ILE A 43 3.83 -4.37 7.53
CA ILE A 43 3.49 -3.59 6.33
C ILE A 43 3.95 -4.33 5.09
N ALA A 44 3.05 -4.46 4.11
CA ALA A 44 3.36 -5.11 2.84
C ALA A 44 2.53 -4.49 1.72
N SER A 45 2.73 -4.94 0.50
CA SER A 45 1.93 -4.51 -0.64
C SER A 45 1.71 -5.66 -1.62
N ALA A 46 0.63 -5.57 -2.40
CA ALA A 46 0.24 -6.59 -3.37
C ALA A 46 -0.55 -5.98 -4.52
N ALA A 47 -0.76 -6.76 -5.57
CA ALA A 47 -1.49 -6.36 -6.77
C ALA A 47 -2.87 -7.01 -6.81
N THR A 48 -3.82 -6.32 -7.46
CA THR A 48 -5.07 -6.95 -7.84
C THR A 48 -4.90 -7.81 -9.09
N SER A 49 -3.95 -7.47 -9.98
CA SER A 49 -3.76 -8.19 -11.24
C SER A 49 -2.51 -9.06 -11.22
N ARG A 50 -2.36 -9.90 -12.26
CA ARG A 50 -1.20 -10.76 -12.46
C ARG A 50 -0.28 -10.24 -13.56
N GLU A 51 -0.54 -9.04 -14.07
CA GLU A 51 0.16 -8.54 -15.26
C GLU A 51 1.67 -8.43 -15.08
N GLU A 52 2.12 -8.19 -13.85
CA GLU A 52 3.54 -8.01 -13.57
C GLU A 52 4.19 -9.26 -12.99
N ILE A 53 3.56 -10.43 -13.21
CA ILE A 53 4.08 -11.69 -12.68
C ILE A 53 4.26 -12.68 -13.84
N TRP A 54 5.51 -13.15 -14.04
CA TRP A 54 5.87 -14.08 -15.10
C TRP A 54 6.42 -15.36 -14.48
N HIS A 55 5.82 -16.50 -14.84
CA HIS A 55 6.28 -17.83 -14.38
C HIS A 55 6.46 -17.86 -12.85
N GLY A 56 5.49 -17.27 -12.13
CA GLY A 56 5.53 -17.23 -10.67
C GLY A 56 6.50 -16.23 -10.07
N LYS A 57 7.14 -15.41 -10.92
CA LYS A 57 8.11 -14.41 -10.47
C LYS A 57 7.62 -13.01 -10.77
N GLY A 58 7.50 -12.17 -9.73
CA GLY A 58 7.06 -10.80 -9.89
C GLY A 58 8.16 -9.87 -10.39
N ASN A 59 7.76 -8.86 -11.14
CA ASN A 59 8.68 -7.82 -11.60
C ASN A 59 9.10 -6.93 -10.43
N PRO A 60 10.30 -6.34 -10.49
CA PRO A 60 10.73 -5.37 -9.49
C PRO A 60 9.94 -4.07 -9.62
N VAL A 61 10.13 -3.18 -8.66
CA VAL A 61 9.52 -1.85 -8.69
C VAL A 61 9.93 -1.14 -9.99
N TYR A 62 8.94 -0.51 -10.62
CA TYR A 62 9.13 0.19 -11.88
C TYR A 62 10.21 1.28 -11.73
N PRO A 63 11.18 1.38 -12.68
CA PRO A 63 12.32 2.27 -12.48
C PRO A 63 12.00 3.72 -12.10
N PRO A 64 11.02 4.42 -12.72
CA PRO A 64 10.69 5.77 -12.28
C PRO A 64 10.15 5.85 -10.85
N ALA A 65 9.40 4.84 -10.40
CA ALA A 65 8.93 4.79 -9.02
C ALA A 65 10.09 4.56 -8.06
N LYS A 66 11.01 3.66 -8.42
CA LYS A 66 12.20 3.41 -7.65
C LYS A 66 13.07 4.67 -7.54
N ALA A 67 13.20 5.42 -8.65
CA ALA A 67 13.96 6.66 -8.68
C ALA A 67 13.33 7.73 -7.79
N GLU A 68 11.99 7.81 -7.78
CA GLU A 68 11.29 8.76 -6.93
C GLU A 68 11.52 8.45 -5.46
N LEU A 69 11.44 7.18 -5.07
CA LEU A 69 11.73 6.77 -3.70
C LEU A 69 13.17 7.10 -3.33
N ALA A 70 14.13 6.81 -4.22
CA ALA A 70 15.55 7.07 -3.98
C ALA A 70 15.82 8.57 -3.79
N ALA A 71 15.10 9.43 -4.51
CA ALA A 71 15.23 10.88 -4.36
C ALA A 71 14.85 11.35 -2.95
N HIS A 72 14.08 10.55 -2.23
CA HIS A 72 13.71 10.82 -0.84
C HIS A 72 14.49 9.94 0.15
N GLY A 73 15.52 9.28 -0.31
CA GLY A 73 16.39 8.48 0.55
C GLY A 73 15.84 7.09 0.89
N LEU A 74 14.86 6.61 0.12
CA LEU A 74 14.21 5.33 0.40
C LEU A 74 14.65 4.25 -0.60
N SER A 75 14.98 3.06 -0.07
CA SER A 75 15.30 1.89 -0.89
C SER A 75 14.11 0.96 -0.95
N CYS A 76 13.85 0.42 -2.13
CA CYS A 76 12.85 -0.64 -2.32
C CYS A 76 13.51 -1.92 -2.85
N ASP A 77 14.80 -2.08 -2.61
CA ASP A 77 15.55 -3.23 -3.11
C ASP A 77 14.94 -4.54 -2.64
N GLY A 78 14.85 -5.48 -3.57
CA GLY A 78 14.31 -6.81 -3.28
C GLY A 78 12.80 -6.92 -3.39
N LYS A 79 12.08 -5.81 -3.48
CA LYS A 79 10.62 -5.86 -3.62
C LYS A 79 10.24 -6.33 -5.02
N ARG A 80 9.33 -7.31 -5.09
CA ARG A 80 8.77 -7.82 -6.33
C ARG A 80 7.26 -7.86 -6.23
N ALA A 81 6.59 -7.70 -7.37
CA ALA A 81 5.13 -7.78 -7.42
C ALA A 81 4.65 -9.15 -6.98
N ARG A 82 3.55 -9.17 -6.22
CA ARG A 82 2.81 -10.39 -5.93
C ARG A 82 1.33 -10.10 -6.02
N GLN A 83 0.55 -11.13 -6.36
CA GLN A 83 -0.89 -10.96 -6.43
C GLN A 83 -1.53 -11.22 -5.06
N LEU A 84 -2.50 -10.40 -4.72
CA LEU A 84 -3.32 -10.58 -3.52
C LEU A 84 -4.11 -11.89 -3.62
N THR A 85 -4.27 -12.56 -2.47
CA THR A 85 -5.05 -13.80 -2.37
C THR A 85 -6.14 -13.64 -1.32
N ALA A 86 -7.09 -14.60 -1.30
CA ALA A 86 -8.15 -14.60 -0.29
C ALA A 86 -7.58 -14.68 1.14
N ALA A 87 -6.46 -15.37 1.31
CA ALA A 87 -5.81 -15.47 2.62
C ALA A 87 -5.32 -14.11 3.14
N ASP A 88 -4.98 -13.20 2.24
CA ASP A 88 -4.56 -11.85 2.64
C ASP A 88 -5.68 -11.10 3.36
N TYR A 89 -6.93 -11.34 2.96
CA TYR A 89 -8.07 -10.69 3.61
C TYR A 89 -8.16 -11.06 5.09
N ASP A 90 -7.93 -12.32 5.40
CA ASP A 90 -7.99 -12.78 6.78
C ASP A 90 -6.76 -12.34 7.58
N TYR A 91 -5.61 -12.28 6.92
CA TYR A 91 -4.35 -12.00 7.60
C TYR A 91 -4.16 -10.52 7.95
N TYR A 92 -4.51 -9.62 7.02
CA TYR A 92 -4.29 -8.19 7.21
C TYR A 92 -5.48 -7.53 7.87
N ASP A 93 -5.22 -6.51 8.67
CA ASP A 93 -6.27 -5.72 9.33
C ASP A 93 -6.86 -4.68 8.38
N LEU A 94 -6.04 -4.14 7.48
CA LEU A 94 -6.46 -3.13 6.51
C LEU A 94 -5.89 -3.47 5.14
N LEU A 95 -6.74 -3.33 4.12
CA LEU A 95 -6.36 -3.41 2.72
C LEU A 95 -6.58 -2.02 2.13
N LEU A 96 -5.47 -1.32 1.85
CA LEU A 96 -5.54 0.09 1.47
C LEU A 96 -5.25 0.25 -0.01
N ALA A 97 -6.29 0.58 -0.75
CA ALA A 97 -6.26 0.75 -2.20
C ALA A 97 -5.84 2.18 -2.57
N MET A 98 -5.31 2.35 -3.77
CA MET A 98 -4.87 3.65 -4.26
C MET A 98 -5.99 4.41 -4.95
N ASP A 99 -6.95 3.72 -5.54
CA ASP A 99 -8.04 4.35 -6.28
C ASP A 99 -9.31 3.49 -6.27
N GLY A 100 -10.39 4.05 -6.81
CA GLY A 100 -11.70 3.36 -6.85
C GLY A 100 -11.68 2.10 -7.68
N ASN A 101 -10.85 2.01 -8.74
CA ASN A 101 -10.73 0.80 -9.53
C ASN A 101 -10.13 -0.33 -8.70
N ASN A 102 -9.13 -0.03 -7.89
CA ASN A 102 -8.56 -1.02 -6.98
C ASN A 102 -9.61 -1.53 -6.00
N VAL A 103 -10.42 -0.64 -5.45
CA VAL A 103 -11.50 -1.01 -4.52
C VAL A 103 -12.47 -1.96 -5.19
N ARG A 104 -12.93 -1.62 -6.40
CA ARG A 104 -13.88 -2.48 -7.15
C ARG A 104 -13.28 -3.85 -7.42
N ASN A 105 -12.00 -3.89 -7.82
CA ASN A 105 -11.33 -5.15 -8.09
C ASN A 105 -11.16 -5.98 -6.82
N LEU A 106 -10.87 -5.36 -5.69
CA LEU A 106 -10.79 -6.06 -4.41
C LEU A 106 -12.13 -6.70 -4.04
N HIS A 107 -13.23 -5.95 -4.16
CA HIS A 107 -14.55 -6.50 -3.86
C HIS A 107 -14.88 -7.70 -4.76
N ARG A 108 -14.53 -7.59 -6.05
CA ARG A 108 -14.78 -8.69 -6.98
C ARG A 108 -13.94 -9.92 -6.65
N MET A 109 -12.66 -9.74 -6.38
CA MET A 109 -11.75 -10.84 -6.09
C MET A 109 -12.08 -11.55 -4.78
N LEU A 110 -12.51 -10.79 -3.78
CA LEU A 110 -12.72 -11.31 -2.42
C LEU A 110 -14.19 -11.66 -2.14
N GLY A 111 -15.09 -11.35 -3.06
CA GLY A 111 -16.51 -11.62 -2.88
C GLY A 111 -17.17 -10.70 -1.88
N GLY A 112 -16.61 -9.54 -1.61
CA GLY A 112 -17.16 -8.54 -0.70
C GLY A 112 -16.16 -8.11 0.36
N ASP A 113 -16.65 -7.41 1.38
CA ASP A 113 -15.81 -6.87 2.46
C ASP A 113 -16.61 -6.93 3.79
N PRO A 114 -16.93 -8.14 4.28
CA PRO A 114 -17.76 -8.26 5.47
C PRO A 114 -17.16 -7.67 6.73
N GLN A 115 -15.84 -7.56 6.81
CA GLN A 115 -15.17 -7.02 8.00
C GLN A 115 -14.72 -5.57 7.83
N HIS A 116 -15.14 -4.92 6.74
CA HIS A 116 -14.86 -3.50 6.47
C HIS A 116 -13.37 -3.17 6.51
N LYS A 117 -12.55 -4.03 5.90
CA LYS A 117 -11.10 -3.85 5.85
C LYS A 117 -10.62 -3.04 4.65
N ILE A 118 -11.43 -2.95 3.59
CA ILE A 118 -11.05 -2.30 2.33
C ILE A 118 -11.36 -0.81 2.40
N LYS A 119 -10.33 0.02 2.23
CA LYS A 119 -10.44 1.48 2.20
C LYS A 119 -9.48 2.03 1.17
N LYS A 120 -9.69 3.27 0.75
CA LYS A 120 -8.67 3.98 -0.03
C LYS A 120 -7.72 4.69 0.92
N LEU A 121 -6.44 4.73 0.55
CA LEU A 121 -5.44 5.41 1.36
C LEU A 121 -5.84 6.87 1.63
N LEU A 122 -6.29 7.58 0.59
CA LEU A 122 -6.63 8.99 0.72
C LEU A 122 -7.93 9.25 1.49
N ASP A 123 -8.70 8.21 1.82
CA ASP A 123 -9.85 8.37 2.73
C ASP A 123 -9.40 8.85 4.11
N TYR A 124 -8.17 8.59 4.49
CA TYR A 124 -7.62 9.07 5.76
C TYR A 124 -7.22 10.54 5.72
N ALA A 125 -7.09 11.11 4.53
CA ALA A 125 -6.67 12.50 4.33
C ALA A 125 -7.83 13.30 3.71
N HIS A 126 -7.67 13.75 2.49
CA HIS A 126 -8.66 14.61 1.83
C HIS A 126 -9.60 13.85 0.89
N GLY A 127 -9.52 12.53 0.86
CA GLY A 127 -10.32 11.71 -0.06
C GLY A 127 -9.75 11.69 -1.47
N GLY A 128 -10.44 10.98 -2.34
CA GLY A 128 -10.06 10.87 -3.74
C GLY A 128 -9.09 9.74 -4.03
N ASP A 129 -8.49 9.78 -5.20
CA ASP A 129 -7.63 8.74 -5.72
C ASP A 129 -6.19 9.24 -5.85
N VAL A 130 -5.24 8.34 -5.68
CA VAL A 130 -3.85 8.57 -6.11
C VAL A 130 -3.81 8.29 -7.61
N ALA A 131 -3.54 9.32 -8.41
CA ALA A 131 -3.48 9.17 -9.86
C ALA A 131 -2.42 8.15 -10.24
N ASP A 132 -2.74 7.29 -11.22
CA ASP A 132 -1.82 6.25 -11.65
C ASP A 132 -0.67 6.87 -12.46
N PRO A 133 0.57 6.84 -11.93
CA PRO A 133 1.69 7.46 -12.63
C PRO A 133 2.12 6.71 -13.88
N TRP A 134 1.63 5.49 -14.09
CA TRP A 134 1.83 4.78 -15.36
C TRP A 134 1.26 5.60 -16.51
N TYR A 135 0.11 6.26 -16.30
CA TYR A 135 -0.55 7.07 -17.32
C TYR A 135 -0.15 8.53 -17.27
N SER A 136 -0.09 9.12 -16.08
CA SER A 136 0.22 10.54 -15.92
C SER A 136 1.70 10.84 -16.07
N ARG A 137 2.55 9.86 -15.84
CA ARG A 137 4.01 9.96 -15.77
C ARG A 137 4.49 10.91 -14.66
N ASP A 138 3.62 11.29 -13.75
CA ASP A 138 3.95 12.21 -12.66
C ASP A 138 4.18 11.44 -11.36
N PHE A 139 5.37 10.88 -11.23
CA PHE A 139 5.75 10.08 -10.06
C PHE A 139 5.95 10.94 -8.82
N ALA A 140 6.36 12.20 -8.99
CA ALA A 140 6.50 13.13 -7.87
C ALA A 140 5.15 13.43 -7.24
N ARG A 141 4.11 13.62 -8.05
CA ARG A 141 2.76 13.82 -7.54
C ARG A 141 2.24 12.59 -6.81
N ALA A 142 2.46 11.41 -7.40
CA ALA A 142 2.06 10.16 -6.76
C ALA A 142 2.74 10.03 -5.38
N TYR A 143 4.04 10.36 -5.31
CA TYR A 143 4.76 10.32 -4.04
C TYR A 143 4.13 11.27 -3.02
N ARG A 144 3.85 12.51 -3.41
CA ARG A 144 3.27 13.51 -2.49
C ARG A 144 1.90 13.06 -1.98
N ASP A 145 1.05 12.56 -2.86
CA ASP A 145 -0.30 12.13 -2.47
C ASP A 145 -0.23 10.91 -1.54
N ILE A 146 0.63 9.96 -1.86
CA ILE A 146 0.82 8.78 -1.03
C ILE A 146 1.39 9.17 0.34
N ALA A 147 2.39 10.06 0.37
CA ALA A 147 2.97 10.52 1.62
C ALA A 147 1.93 11.23 2.50
N THR A 148 1.07 12.03 1.87
CA THR A 148 -0.02 12.70 2.58
C THR A 148 -0.97 11.67 3.20
N GLY A 149 -1.37 10.67 2.43
CA GLY A 149 -2.23 9.60 2.92
C GLY A 149 -1.59 8.77 4.03
N CYS A 150 -0.31 8.47 3.88
CA CYS A 150 0.43 7.69 4.88
C CYS A 150 0.58 8.45 6.20
N ARG A 151 0.82 9.76 6.15
CA ARG A 151 0.88 10.57 7.38
C ARG A 151 -0.46 10.58 8.10
N ALA A 152 -1.55 10.75 7.35
CA ALA A 152 -2.88 10.73 7.92
C ALA A 152 -3.22 9.36 8.50
N LEU A 153 -2.83 8.29 7.80
CA LEU A 153 -3.01 6.92 8.27
C LEU A 153 -2.27 6.69 9.59
N LEU A 154 -1.02 7.11 9.66
CA LEU A 154 -0.22 6.94 10.87
C LEU A 154 -0.85 7.67 12.04
N THR A 155 -1.31 8.90 11.82
CA THR A 155 -2.01 9.68 12.85
C THR A 155 -3.27 8.94 13.33
N ALA A 156 -4.08 8.45 12.38
CA ALA A 156 -5.32 7.76 12.71
C ALA A 156 -5.08 6.49 13.54
N LEU A 157 -4.01 5.75 13.23
CA LEU A 157 -3.73 4.47 13.88
C LEU A 157 -2.97 4.61 15.20
N THR A 158 -2.41 5.79 15.47
CA THR A 158 -1.62 6.02 16.68
C THR A 158 -2.29 7.00 17.65
N THR A 159 -3.36 7.66 17.25
CA THR A 159 -4.12 8.55 18.12
C THR A 159 -5.13 7.76 18.93
N LYS A 160 -5.26 8.07 20.19
CA LYS A 160 -6.24 7.44 21.07
C LYS A 160 -7.38 8.37 21.39
#